data_2f3180e068f249a2286afe6fdab62d64
#
_entry.id   2f3180e068f249a2286afe6fdab62d64
#
_cell.length_a   1.000
_cell.length_b   1.000
_cell.length_c   1.000
_cell.angle_alpha   90.00
_cell.angle_beta   90.00
_cell.angle_gamma   90.00
#
_symmetry.space_group_name_H-M   'P 1'
#
loop_
_entity.id
_entity.type
_entity.pdbx_description
1 polymer ?
#
loop_
_entity_poly.entity_id
_entity_poly.type
_entity_poly.pdbx_seq_one_letter_code
_entity_poly.pdbx_strand_id
1 'polypeptide(L)'
;MQVRTARRVVAGVEARRAIDHERLAARVHYATLLLAYPLLLWLGRSTFFRHDEWRIVLGHTGAGSQPWDVFAPFDIHWSTAVVLIYRAVGAVAGSSSYLPYLGVSLAVHVVASHLLWRVLLRCGADRWIATGLVAAFLVLGAGWEALYWVLSLTSTLPLALVLFAALIADRAARGGRAGGLQPAEEGAGRGRICLPRLGARLSAPVTMLTLLAVMSGGPGVAMLVIPALVGLQRGGPRRAVSLVAPAAGVYALWLALAGSAILHHPGTTSGGGAVVGFVWDGLTASMATLLGPMGLGAAALFVLCAWMAVRAHARALPPLIPACAVGAVAVFALTALGRGNGGDATTSHYLYAGIGLLLPGAALALTDLVRRLRLPRTALLAGLGVVVAHSGAMLALDADALTHDDQASRSLLLAAARLSQDGTALPDSVPEPILGWAVSTADVERLRAQDVLVPPAALDPAVAAEVSLRIHVAVSATRIAGAGEAPQVSGIDGGTLSTAPAGCVVAAPSSANGFTVSVAYAQAGALHVEAVTPTLLQVYLRGTPQAPADEAAKVLIAPGDAQWVDAALPGTTLVLRVPTGSVRLCS
;
A
#
# COMPACT_ATOMS: atom_id res chain seq x y z
N MET A 1 -43.52 49.32 6.92
CA MET A 1 -43.82 47.90 7.26
C MET A 1 -43.55 46.94 6.10
N GLN A 2 -43.87 47.27 4.87
CA GLN A 2 -43.67 46.39 3.68
C GLN A 2 -42.21 45.99 3.38
N VAL A 3 -41.21 46.84 3.56
CA VAL A 3 -39.80 46.54 3.27
C VAL A 3 -39.22 45.46 4.23
N ARG A 4 -39.67 45.43 5.49
CA ARG A 4 -39.23 44.40 6.46
C ARG A 4 -39.82 43.02 6.14
N THR A 5 -41.05 42.97 5.62
CA THR A 5 -41.74 41.74 5.22
C THR A 5 -41.09 41.15 3.95
N ALA A 6 -40.79 41.98 2.95
CA ALA A 6 -40.10 41.58 1.73
C ALA A 6 -38.69 41.00 2.03
N ARG A 7 -37.90 41.64 2.90
CA ARG A 7 -36.58 41.11 3.32
C ARG A 7 -36.69 39.77 4.03
N ARG A 8 -37.70 39.52 4.87
CA ARG A 8 -37.91 38.23 5.53
C ARG A 8 -38.29 37.13 4.52
N VAL A 9 -39.12 37.44 3.54
CA VAL A 9 -39.50 36.47 2.49
C VAL A 9 -38.27 36.09 1.64
N VAL A 10 -37.48 37.07 1.19
CA VAL A 10 -36.26 36.83 0.42
C VAL A 10 -35.26 35.97 1.23
N ALA A 11 -35.01 36.32 2.50
CA ALA A 11 -34.14 35.55 3.37
C ALA A 11 -34.66 34.11 3.57
N GLY A 12 -35.99 33.91 3.67
CA GLY A 12 -36.60 32.58 3.77
C GLY A 12 -36.43 31.73 2.50
N VAL A 13 -36.53 32.35 1.32
CA VAL A 13 -36.31 31.67 0.03
C VAL A 13 -34.84 31.31 -0.15
N GLU A 14 -33.91 32.20 0.18
CA GLU A 14 -32.47 31.93 0.13
C GLU A 14 -32.06 30.82 1.10
N ALA A 15 -32.60 30.83 2.32
CA ALA A 15 -32.34 29.76 3.29
C ALA A 15 -32.85 28.39 2.82
N ARG A 16 -34.04 28.32 2.20
CA ARG A 16 -34.56 27.08 1.62
C ARG A 16 -33.68 26.59 0.47
N ARG A 17 -33.30 27.48 -0.47
CA ARG A 17 -32.39 27.13 -1.56
C ARG A 17 -31.05 26.59 -1.04
N ALA A 18 -30.46 27.19 0.00
CA ALA A 18 -29.23 26.73 0.61
C ALA A 18 -29.40 25.33 1.20
N ILE A 19 -30.49 25.04 1.91
CA ILE A 19 -30.80 23.72 2.46
C ILE A 19 -30.95 22.67 1.36
N ASP A 20 -31.64 23.00 0.27
CA ASP A 20 -31.86 22.09 -0.86
C ASP A 20 -30.54 21.78 -1.58
N HIS A 21 -29.67 22.75 -1.76
CA HIS A 21 -28.31 22.54 -2.31
C HIS A 21 -27.42 21.64 -1.43
N GLU A 22 -27.49 21.79 -0.11
CA GLU A 22 -26.76 20.93 0.80
C GLU A 22 -27.25 19.48 0.78
N ARG A 23 -28.59 19.31 0.70
CA ARG A 23 -29.20 17.97 0.56
C ARG A 23 -28.81 17.32 -0.77
N LEU A 24 -28.77 18.11 -1.85
CA LEU A 24 -28.36 17.61 -3.16
C LEU A 24 -26.90 17.13 -3.14
N ALA A 25 -25.96 17.90 -2.58
CA ALA A 25 -24.57 17.48 -2.45
C ALA A 25 -24.42 16.17 -1.67
N ALA A 26 -25.21 15.99 -0.58
CA ALA A 26 -25.22 14.75 0.17
C ALA A 26 -25.79 13.57 -0.65
N ARG A 27 -26.87 13.79 -1.43
CA ARG A 27 -27.43 12.75 -2.32
C ARG A 27 -26.43 12.35 -3.39
N VAL A 28 -25.74 13.32 -3.99
CA VAL A 28 -24.66 13.07 -4.97
C VAL A 28 -23.55 12.24 -4.33
N HIS A 29 -23.12 12.60 -3.10
CA HIS A 29 -22.12 11.81 -2.39
C HIS A 29 -22.53 10.33 -2.23
N TYR A 30 -23.73 10.06 -1.72
CA TYR A 30 -24.21 8.68 -1.55
C TYR A 30 -24.36 7.95 -2.88
N ALA A 31 -24.85 8.63 -3.92
CA ALA A 31 -24.93 8.05 -5.28
C ALA A 31 -23.53 7.71 -5.81
N THR A 32 -22.54 8.58 -5.59
CA THR A 32 -21.15 8.31 -5.99
C THR A 32 -20.59 7.09 -5.29
N LEU A 33 -20.82 6.91 -3.97
CA LEU A 33 -20.39 5.71 -3.23
C LEU A 33 -21.01 4.43 -3.80
N LEU A 34 -22.33 4.47 -4.06
CA LEU A 34 -23.08 3.31 -4.59
C LEU A 34 -22.65 2.92 -6.01
N LEU A 35 -22.31 3.90 -6.84
CA LEU A 35 -21.86 3.67 -8.22
C LEU A 35 -20.38 3.29 -8.30
N ALA A 36 -19.55 3.87 -7.42
CA ALA A 36 -18.11 3.60 -7.41
C ALA A 36 -17.80 2.14 -7.06
N TYR A 37 -18.50 1.53 -6.10
CA TYR A 37 -18.22 0.16 -5.68
C TYR A 37 -18.33 -0.86 -6.83
N PRO A 38 -19.45 -0.99 -7.56
CA PRO A 38 -19.54 -1.92 -8.68
C PRO A 38 -18.62 -1.53 -9.84
N LEU A 39 -18.38 -0.25 -10.08
CA LEU A 39 -17.43 0.22 -11.10
C LEU A 39 -16.00 -0.23 -10.78
N LEU A 40 -15.53 -0.02 -9.57
CA LEU A 40 -14.19 -0.42 -9.13
C LEU A 40 -14.05 -1.95 -9.17
N LEU A 41 -15.09 -2.68 -8.73
CA LEU A 41 -15.09 -4.13 -8.79
C LEU A 41 -15.04 -4.63 -10.24
N TRP A 42 -15.74 -3.96 -11.16
CA TRP A 42 -15.71 -4.29 -12.58
C TRP A 42 -14.33 -4.00 -13.21
N LEU A 43 -13.69 -2.88 -12.88
CA LEU A 43 -12.35 -2.55 -13.35
C LEU A 43 -11.32 -3.58 -12.89
N GLY A 44 -11.39 -4.02 -11.62
CA GLY A 44 -10.47 -4.99 -11.05
C GLY A 44 -10.88 -6.47 -11.23
N ARG A 45 -11.93 -6.78 -12.03
CA ARG A 45 -12.49 -8.15 -12.13
C ARG A 45 -11.52 -9.21 -12.64
N SER A 46 -10.48 -8.80 -13.34
CA SER A 46 -9.48 -9.68 -13.95
C SER A 46 -8.15 -9.70 -13.19
N THR A 47 -8.05 -9.00 -12.05
CA THR A 47 -6.88 -9.07 -11.16
C THR A 47 -6.81 -10.41 -10.45
N PHE A 48 -5.64 -10.75 -9.94
CA PHE A 48 -5.39 -12.03 -9.29
C PHE A 48 -4.49 -11.85 -8.06
N PHE A 49 -4.27 -12.93 -7.30
CA PHE A 49 -3.33 -12.91 -6.17
C PHE A 49 -1.92 -12.63 -6.65
N ARG A 50 -1.17 -11.83 -5.87
CA ARG A 50 0.17 -11.40 -6.23
C ARG A 50 1.10 -11.35 -5.01
N HIS A 51 2.38 -11.55 -5.27
CA HIS A 51 3.45 -11.39 -4.28
C HIS A 51 3.12 -12.04 -2.92
N ASP A 52 3.18 -11.26 -1.86
CA ASP A 52 2.98 -11.69 -0.48
C ASP A 52 1.61 -12.26 -0.15
N GLU A 53 0.58 -12.01 -0.97
CA GLU A 53 -0.76 -12.56 -0.76
C GLU A 53 -0.74 -14.08 -0.78
N TRP A 54 0.11 -14.69 -1.62
CA TRP A 54 0.27 -16.13 -1.67
C TRP A 54 0.73 -16.73 -0.35
N ARG A 55 1.59 -16.01 0.39
CA ARG A 55 2.01 -16.46 1.73
C ARG A 55 0.82 -16.57 2.69
N ILE A 56 -0.16 -15.67 2.58
CA ILE A 56 -1.38 -15.73 3.39
C ILE A 56 -2.31 -16.84 2.91
N VAL A 57 -2.54 -16.92 1.60
CA VAL A 57 -3.44 -17.90 0.97
C VAL A 57 -2.94 -19.32 1.21
N LEU A 58 -1.62 -19.54 1.12
CA LEU A 58 -0.97 -20.84 1.38
C LEU A 58 -0.79 -21.16 2.86
N GLY A 59 -1.12 -20.23 3.76
CA GLY A 59 -0.96 -20.42 5.19
C GLY A 59 0.49 -20.28 5.69
N HIS A 60 1.41 -19.73 4.91
CA HIS A 60 2.82 -19.50 5.28
C HIS A 60 3.03 -18.25 6.16
N THR A 61 2.07 -17.86 6.95
CA THR A 61 2.13 -16.68 7.82
C THR A 61 2.81 -16.98 9.15
N GLY A 62 4.03 -17.54 9.13
CA GLY A 62 4.77 -17.87 10.33
C GLY A 62 5.46 -19.23 10.23
N ALA A 63 6.32 -19.55 11.17
CA ALA A 63 7.18 -20.74 11.15
C ALA A 63 6.46 -22.09 11.41
N GLY A 64 5.13 -22.14 11.25
CA GLY A 64 4.36 -23.35 11.46
C GLY A 64 2.89 -23.20 11.13
N SER A 65 2.18 -24.31 10.96
CA SER A 65 0.76 -24.39 10.60
C SER A 65 -0.21 -24.29 11.80
N GLN A 66 0.17 -23.57 12.87
CA GLN A 66 -0.62 -23.50 14.09
C GLN A 66 -1.67 -22.37 14.02
N PRO A 67 -2.84 -22.53 14.66
CA PRO A 67 -3.91 -21.51 14.63
C PRO A 67 -3.47 -20.12 15.13
N TRP A 68 -2.51 -20.05 16.07
CA TRP A 68 -1.98 -18.79 16.61
C TRP A 68 -0.94 -18.11 15.74
N ASP A 69 -0.54 -18.70 14.61
CA ASP A 69 0.36 -18.07 13.64
C ASP A 69 -0.22 -16.78 13.05
N VAL A 70 -1.53 -16.55 13.22
CA VAL A 70 -2.17 -15.26 12.90
C VAL A 70 -1.56 -14.08 13.66
N PHE A 71 -0.91 -14.33 14.81
CA PHE A 71 -0.21 -13.31 15.59
C PHE A 71 1.27 -13.20 15.25
N ALA A 72 1.79 -14.10 14.42
CA ALA A 72 3.17 -14.01 13.95
C ALA A 72 3.37 -12.74 13.12
N PRO A 73 4.60 -12.18 13.10
CA PRO A 73 4.91 -11.09 12.18
C PRO A 73 4.69 -11.53 10.74
N PHE A 74 3.99 -10.70 9.99
CA PHE A 74 3.96 -10.82 8.54
C PHE A 74 4.96 -9.81 7.99
N ASP A 75 6.09 -10.30 7.48
CA ASP A 75 7.26 -9.47 7.24
C ASP A 75 7.67 -8.74 8.54
N ILE A 76 7.75 -7.43 8.54
CA ILE A 76 8.05 -6.60 9.73
C ILE A 76 6.79 -6.05 10.42
N HIS A 77 5.60 -6.51 10.03
CA HIS A 77 4.33 -5.92 10.45
C HIS A 77 3.44 -6.86 11.25
N TRP A 78 2.67 -6.30 12.18
CA TRP A 78 1.57 -7.00 12.81
C TRP A 78 0.30 -6.90 11.96
N SER A 79 0.04 -7.91 11.13
CA SER A 79 -1.05 -7.90 10.14
C SER A 79 -2.20 -8.86 10.47
N THR A 80 -2.37 -9.24 11.74
CA THR A 80 -3.40 -10.21 12.20
C THR A 80 -4.79 -9.90 11.65
N ALA A 81 -5.23 -8.62 11.69
CA ALA A 81 -6.57 -8.26 11.21
C ALA A 81 -6.76 -8.55 9.71
N VAL A 82 -5.73 -8.28 8.91
CA VAL A 82 -5.74 -8.55 7.47
C VAL A 82 -5.70 -10.05 7.20
N VAL A 83 -4.82 -10.79 7.88
CA VAL A 83 -4.74 -12.27 7.77
C VAL A 83 -6.09 -12.91 8.13
N LEU A 84 -6.76 -12.46 9.18
CA LEU A 84 -8.09 -12.96 9.56
C LEU A 84 -9.15 -12.67 8.50
N ILE A 85 -9.11 -11.51 7.83
CA ILE A 85 -9.99 -11.20 6.71
C ILE A 85 -9.74 -12.17 5.56
N TYR A 86 -8.49 -12.41 5.16
CA TYR A 86 -8.15 -13.38 4.12
C TYR A 86 -8.66 -14.78 4.46
N ARG A 87 -8.42 -15.25 5.68
CA ARG A 87 -8.90 -16.57 6.14
C ARG A 87 -10.42 -16.65 6.15
N ALA A 88 -11.12 -15.61 6.59
CA ALA A 88 -12.58 -15.57 6.59
C ALA A 88 -13.15 -15.59 5.18
N VAL A 89 -12.59 -14.81 4.25
CA VAL A 89 -13.00 -14.81 2.84
C VAL A 89 -12.70 -16.17 2.21
N GLY A 90 -11.50 -16.72 2.43
CA GLY A 90 -11.10 -18.03 1.92
C GLY A 90 -11.99 -19.17 2.43
N ALA A 91 -12.41 -19.13 3.71
CA ALA A 91 -13.31 -20.12 4.28
C ALA A 91 -14.73 -20.08 3.66
N VAL A 92 -15.19 -18.92 3.19
CA VAL A 92 -16.53 -18.74 2.62
C VAL A 92 -16.53 -18.90 1.10
N ALA A 93 -15.56 -18.34 0.41
CA ALA A 93 -15.54 -18.22 -1.05
C ALA A 93 -14.43 -19.04 -1.73
N GLY A 94 -13.55 -19.67 -0.96
CA GLY A 94 -12.35 -20.34 -1.48
C GLY A 94 -11.31 -19.36 -2.03
N SER A 95 -10.28 -19.91 -2.69
CA SER A 95 -9.18 -19.12 -3.27
C SER A 95 -9.11 -19.25 -4.81
N SER A 96 -10.10 -19.86 -5.45
CA SER A 96 -10.17 -20.00 -6.92
C SER A 96 -10.49 -18.67 -7.62
N SER A 97 -11.05 -17.70 -6.92
CA SER A 97 -11.38 -16.36 -7.42
C SER A 97 -10.87 -15.28 -6.48
N TYR A 98 -10.21 -14.27 -7.04
CA TYR A 98 -9.75 -13.10 -6.32
C TYR A 98 -10.88 -12.11 -5.99
N LEU A 99 -11.97 -12.16 -6.74
CA LEU A 99 -13.06 -11.19 -6.69
C LEU A 99 -13.71 -11.02 -5.29
N PRO A 100 -13.94 -12.08 -4.49
CA PRO A 100 -14.47 -11.92 -3.14
C PRO A 100 -13.53 -11.14 -2.20
N TYR A 101 -12.22 -11.34 -2.33
CA TYR A 101 -11.20 -10.63 -1.55
C TYR A 101 -11.15 -9.16 -1.95
N LEU A 102 -11.11 -8.90 -3.26
CA LEU A 102 -11.18 -7.55 -3.81
C LEU A 102 -12.46 -6.83 -3.37
N GLY A 103 -13.60 -7.52 -3.39
CA GLY A 103 -14.88 -6.97 -2.94
C GLY A 103 -14.83 -6.46 -1.49
N VAL A 104 -14.22 -7.22 -0.58
CA VAL A 104 -14.03 -6.80 0.82
C VAL A 104 -13.10 -5.59 0.91
N SER A 105 -11.97 -5.59 0.18
CA SER A 105 -11.03 -4.47 0.17
C SER A 105 -11.68 -3.18 -0.34
N LEU A 106 -12.42 -3.25 -1.45
CA LEU A 106 -13.14 -2.11 -2.01
C LEU A 106 -14.29 -1.64 -1.10
N ALA A 107 -14.96 -2.53 -0.38
CA ALA A 107 -15.95 -2.13 0.62
C ALA A 107 -15.30 -1.31 1.75
N VAL A 108 -14.13 -1.71 2.24
CA VAL A 108 -13.36 -0.95 3.23
C VAL A 108 -12.95 0.42 2.65
N HIS A 109 -12.50 0.48 1.40
CA HIS A 109 -12.17 1.74 0.72
C HIS A 109 -13.37 2.69 0.62
N VAL A 110 -14.55 2.18 0.24
CA VAL A 110 -15.79 2.98 0.17
C VAL A 110 -16.18 3.50 1.56
N VAL A 111 -16.03 2.67 2.61
CA VAL A 111 -16.25 3.09 4.00
C VAL A 111 -15.23 4.17 4.42
N ALA A 112 -13.95 3.99 4.12
CA ALA A 112 -12.91 4.98 4.38
C ALA A 112 -13.23 6.33 3.70
N SER A 113 -13.66 6.29 2.45
CA SER A 113 -14.08 7.46 1.66
C SER A 113 -15.28 8.16 2.28
N HIS A 114 -16.29 7.43 2.75
CA HIS A 114 -17.41 8.01 3.48
C HIS A 114 -16.97 8.67 4.80
N LEU A 115 -16.12 7.99 5.57
CA LEU A 115 -15.61 8.55 6.83
C LEU A 115 -14.76 9.81 6.57
N LEU A 116 -13.98 9.82 5.50
CA LEU A 116 -13.24 10.99 5.07
C LEU A 116 -14.18 12.16 4.75
N TRP A 117 -15.27 11.94 3.98
CA TRP A 117 -16.30 12.94 3.75
C TRP A 117 -16.86 13.51 5.05
N ARG A 118 -17.14 12.65 6.04
CA ARG A 118 -17.59 13.07 7.38
C ARG A 118 -16.55 13.94 8.09
N VAL A 119 -15.27 13.60 7.97
CA VAL A 119 -14.15 14.40 8.54
C VAL A 119 -14.08 15.75 7.86
N LEU A 120 -14.14 15.81 6.52
CA LEU A 120 -14.13 17.07 5.75
C LEU A 120 -15.25 18.01 6.19
N LEU A 121 -16.47 17.52 6.29
CA LEU A 121 -17.61 18.29 6.78
C LEU A 121 -17.43 18.73 8.24
N ARG A 122 -16.83 17.87 9.06
CA ARG A 122 -16.56 18.17 10.47
C ARG A 122 -15.51 19.27 10.62
N CYS A 123 -14.60 19.37 9.67
CA CYS A 123 -13.62 20.45 9.57
C CYS A 123 -14.20 21.76 9.02
N GLY A 124 -15.43 21.76 8.53
CA GLY A 124 -16.12 22.96 7.99
C GLY A 124 -15.90 23.19 6.50
N ALA A 125 -15.47 22.17 5.76
CA ALA A 125 -15.41 22.23 4.31
C ALA A 125 -16.82 22.39 3.70
N ASP A 126 -16.88 23.08 2.56
CA ASP A 126 -18.12 23.16 1.75
C ASP A 126 -18.52 21.75 1.29
N ARG A 127 -19.84 21.46 1.27
CA ARG A 127 -20.34 20.10 0.94
C ARG A 127 -20.00 19.66 -0.47
N TRP A 128 -20.02 20.57 -1.45
CA TRP A 128 -19.68 20.24 -2.83
C TRP A 128 -18.17 19.97 -2.98
N ILE A 129 -17.34 20.77 -2.30
CA ILE A 129 -15.89 20.54 -2.24
C ILE A 129 -15.61 19.18 -1.59
N ALA A 130 -16.24 18.90 -0.46
CA ALA A 130 -16.09 17.60 0.22
C ALA A 130 -16.53 16.44 -0.68
N THR A 131 -17.67 16.58 -1.38
CA THR A 131 -18.20 15.54 -2.28
C THR A 131 -17.27 15.32 -3.48
N GLY A 132 -16.81 16.40 -4.14
CA GLY A 132 -15.92 16.28 -5.30
C GLY A 132 -14.54 15.71 -4.95
N LEU A 133 -13.93 16.16 -3.85
CA LEU A 133 -12.63 15.62 -3.42
C LEU A 133 -12.71 14.15 -3.00
N VAL A 134 -13.80 13.75 -2.34
CA VAL A 134 -14.02 12.34 -2.00
C VAL A 134 -14.36 11.51 -3.23
N ALA A 135 -15.06 12.06 -4.22
CA ALA A 135 -15.27 11.39 -5.51
C ALA A 135 -13.94 11.15 -6.23
N ALA A 136 -13.02 12.11 -6.21
CA ALA A 136 -11.66 11.93 -6.74
C ALA A 136 -10.86 10.87 -5.95
N PHE A 137 -11.00 10.85 -4.62
CA PHE A 137 -10.36 9.85 -3.76
C PHE A 137 -10.93 8.45 -3.99
N LEU A 138 -12.23 8.31 -4.29
CA LEU A 138 -12.88 7.03 -4.63
C LEU A 138 -12.28 6.38 -5.88
N VAL A 139 -11.85 7.18 -6.84
CA VAL A 139 -11.25 6.71 -8.10
C VAL A 139 -9.78 7.13 -8.18
N LEU A 140 -9.06 7.04 -7.06
CA LEU A 140 -7.70 7.54 -6.92
C LEU A 140 -6.71 6.73 -7.76
N GLY A 141 -6.30 7.25 -8.93
CA GLY A 141 -5.30 6.60 -9.79
C GLY A 141 -3.99 6.36 -9.07
N ALA A 142 -3.40 7.39 -8.45
CA ALA A 142 -2.18 7.24 -7.67
C ALA A 142 -2.28 6.25 -6.49
N GLY A 143 -3.47 5.79 -6.14
CA GLY A 143 -3.73 4.79 -5.10
C GLY A 143 -4.11 3.41 -5.67
N TRP A 144 -3.81 3.10 -6.93
CA TRP A 144 -4.25 1.88 -7.61
C TRP A 144 -3.87 0.59 -6.86
N GLU A 145 -2.69 0.50 -6.26
CA GLU A 145 -2.31 -0.63 -5.41
C GLU A 145 -3.22 -0.75 -4.19
N ALA A 146 -3.54 0.38 -3.54
CA ALA A 146 -4.43 0.38 -2.39
C ALA A 146 -5.85 -0.07 -2.74
N LEU A 147 -6.25 0.05 -4.00
CA LEU A 147 -7.56 -0.39 -4.49
C LEU A 147 -7.55 -1.85 -4.97
N TYR A 148 -6.54 -2.26 -5.73
CA TYR A 148 -6.54 -3.53 -6.46
C TYR A 148 -5.58 -4.58 -5.90
N TRP A 149 -4.69 -4.24 -5.00
CA TRP A 149 -3.90 -5.18 -4.23
C TRP A 149 -4.52 -5.33 -2.83
N VAL A 150 -5.21 -6.44 -2.59
CA VAL A 150 -5.99 -6.64 -1.34
C VAL A 150 -5.12 -6.61 -0.08
N LEU A 151 -3.84 -6.99 -0.16
CA LEU A 151 -2.90 -6.85 0.96
C LEU A 151 -2.75 -5.39 1.40
N SER A 152 -3.06 -4.41 0.54
CA SER A 152 -3.11 -2.99 0.91
C SER A 152 -4.22 -2.65 1.92
N LEU A 153 -5.04 -3.62 2.34
CA LEU A 153 -5.84 -3.53 3.57
C LEU A 153 -4.98 -3.15 4.79
N THR A 154 -3.68 -3.43 4.76
CA THR A 154 -2.70 -2.93 5.75
C THR A 154 -2.63 -1.40 5.82
N SER A 155 -3.08 -0.68 4.80
CA SER A 155 -3.14 0.79 4.73
C SER A 155 -4.57 1.32 4.74
N THR A 156 -5.49 0.68 3.99
CA THR A 156 -6.87 1.15 3.81
C THR A 156 -7.73 0.91 5.05
N LEU A 157 -7.59 -0.24 5.69
CA LEU A 157 -8.34 -0.59 6.90
C LEU A 157 -7.98 0.32 8.09
N PRO A 158 -6.69 0.52 8.45
CA PRO A 158 -6.35 1.42 9.53
C PRO A 158 -6.77 2.86 9.25
N LEU A 159 -6.73 3.35 8.01
CA LEU A 159 -7.26 4.67 7.68
C LEU A 159 -8.75 4.78 8.03
N ALA A 160 -9.57 3.81 7.62
CA ALA A 160 -10.99 3.79 7.95
C ALA A 160 -11.23 3.76 9.47
N LEU A 161 -10.55 2.87 10.17
CA LEU A 161 -10.70 2.67 11.61
C LEU A 161 -10.30 3.91 12.41
N VAL A 162 -9.17 4.55 12.04
CA VAL A 162 -8.66 5.72 12.74
C VAL A 162 -9.50 6.97 12.45
N LEU A 163 -9.97 7.16 11.22
CA LEU A 163 -10.91 8.26 10.91
C LEU A 163 -12.20 8.11 11.71
N PHE A 164 -12.71 6.88 11.84
CA PHE A 164 -13.90 6.63 12.66
C PHE A 164 -13.63 6.89 14.14
N ALA A 165 -12.51 6.40 14.68
CA ALA A 165 -12.09 6.67 16.06
C ALA A 165 -11.95 8.17 16.34
N ALA A 166 -11.34 8.93 15.43
CA ALA A 166 -11.18 10.37 15.53
C ALA A 166 -12.52 11.13 15.52
N LEU A 167 -13.46 10.71 14.68
CA LEU A 167 -14.82 11.27 14.65
C LEU A 167 -15.57 11.03 15.96
N ILE A 168 -15.48 9.82 16.55
CA ILE A 168 -16.08 9.50 17.85
C ILE A 168 -15.41 10.36 18.95
N ALA A 169 -14.09 10.45 18.97
CA ALA A 169 -13.34 11.24 19.95
C ALA A 169 -13.72 12.73 19.89
N ASP A 170 -13.82 13.31 18.68
CA ASP A 170 -14.23 14.71 18.49
C ASP A 170 -15.69 14.95 18.93
N ARG A 171 -16.61 14.02 18.61
CA ARG A 171 -18.03 14.14 18.99
C ARG A 171 -18.25 14.08 20.49
N ALA A 172 -17.61 13.14 21.16
CA ALA A 172 -17.71 12.95 22.61
C ALA A 172 -17.27 14.19 23.39
N ALA A 173 -16.25 14.90 22.89
CA ALA A 173 -15.75 16.11 23.54
C ALA A 173 -16.65 17.33 23.38
N ARG A 174 -17.44 17.41 22.32
CA ARG A 174 -18.43 18.50 22.12
C ARG A 174 -19.67 18.32 22.99
N GLY A 175 -20.14 17.07 23.14
CA GLY A 175 -21.28 16.75 23.99
C GLY A 175 -21.05 17.08 25.47
N GLY A 176 -19.82 16.89 25.96
CA GLY A 176 -19.45 17.25 27.35
C GLY A 176 -19.45 18.75 27.63
N ARG A 177 -19.18 19.61 26.64
CA ARG A 177 -19.22 21.07 26.80
C ARG A 177 -20.64 21.66 26.75
N ALA A 178 -21.54 21.05 25.98
CA ALA A 178 -22.94 21.50 25.89
C ALA A 178 -23.75 21.23 27.17
N GLY A 179 -23.39 20.20 27.92
CA GLY A 179 -24.02 19.89 29.22
C GLY A 179 -23.55 20.75 30.41
N GLY A 180 -22.48 21.53 30.24
CA GLY A 180 -21.90 22.39 31.29
C GLY A 180 -22.33 23.84 31.31
N LEU A 181 -23.16 24.28 30.34
CA LEU A 181 -23.59 25.69 30.19
C LEU A 181 -25.05 25.96 30.60
N GLN A 182 -25.66 25.11 31.41
CA GLN A 182 -26.84 25.57 32.13
C GLN A 182 -26.38 26.39 33.34
N PRO A 183 -26.77 27.68 33.44
CA PRO A 183 -26.57 28.44 34.66
C PRO A 183 -27.22 27.65 35.81
N ALA A 184 -26.49 27.49 36.89
CA ALA A 184 -27.07 26.98 38.10
C ALA A 184 -28.17 27.93 38.50
N GLU A 185 -29.44 27.57 38.30
CA GLU A 185 -30.52 28.15 39.07
C GLU A 185 -30.24 27.79 40.52
N GLU A 186 -29.90 28.81 41.29
CA GLU A 186 -29.83 28.77 42.75
C GLU A 186 -31.18 28.38 43.30
N GLY A 187 -31.38 27.10 43.62
CA GLY A 187 -32.58 26.63 44.24
C GLY A 187 -32.62 25.12 44.43
N ALA A 188 -32.47 24.70 45.70
CA ALA A 188 -32.80 23.41 46.27
C ALA A 188 -31.77 22.26 46.09
N GLY A 189 -31.12 22.01 47.22
CA GLY A 189 -30.27 20.85 47.47
C GLY A 189 -30.92 19.50 47.18
N ARG A 190 -30.25 18.77 46.34
CA ARG A 190 -30.16 17.32 46.33
C ARG A 190 -28.95 16.98 45.43
N GLY A 191 -27.95 16.34 46.01
CA GLY A 191 -26.71 15.95 45.36
C GLY A 191 -26.93 15.23 44.03
N ARG A 192 -26.91 15.98 42.91
CA ARG A 192 -26.78 15.38 41.58
C ARG A 192 -25.32 14.98 41.40
N ILE A 193 -25.08 13.69 41.62
CA ILE A 193 -23.86 13.02 41.19
C ILE A 193 -23.70 13.31 39.69
N CYS A 194 -22.85 14.29 39.35
CA CYS A 194 -22.43 14.53 37.99
C CYS A 194 -21.82 13.24 37.43
N LEU A 195 -22.55 12.60 36.52
CA LEU A 195 -22.21 11.32 35.95
C LEU A 195 -20.93 11.44 35.07
N PRO A 196 -19.77 10.92 35.51
CA PRO A 196 -18.61 10.73 34.64
C PRO A 196 -18.81 9.63 33.59
N ARG A 197 -20.01 9.04 33.55
CA ARG A 197 -20.32 7.80 32.81
C ARG A 197 -20.37 7.93 31.28
N LEU A 198 -20.61 9.11 30.70
CA LEU A 198 -20.66 9.24 29.22
C LEU A 198 -19.26 9.21 28.59
N GLY A 199 -18.25 9.76 29.26
CA GLY A 199 -16.87 9.74 28.79
C GLY A 199 -16.26 8.32 28.75
N ALA A 200 -16.56 7.50 29.76
CA ALA A 200 -16.09 6.12 29.85
C ALA A 200 -16.75 5.19 28.81
N ARG A 201 -18.04 5.44 28.49
CA ARG A 201 -18.77 4.63 27.50
C ARG A 201 -18.30 4.83 26.05
N LEU A 202 -17.68 5.96 25.72
CA LEU A 202 -17.18 6.26 24.38
C LEU A 202 -15.69 5.92 24.21
N SER A 203 -14.96 5.61 25.29
CA SER A 203 -13.56 5.16 25.18
C SER A 203 -13.44 3.74 24.63
N ALA A 204 -14.34 2.82 25.03
CA ALA A 204 -14.29 1.43 24.58
C ALA A 204 -14.34 1.27 23.04
N PRO A 205 -15.28 1.88 22.29
CA PRO A 205 -15.28 1.76 20.83
C PRO A 205 -14.03 2.40 20.20
N VAL A 206 -13.49 3.50 20.73
CA VAL A 206 -12.26 4.10 20.21
C VAL A 206 -11.08 3.16 20.44
N THR A 207 -10.98 2.56 21.64
CA THR A 207 -9.93 1.58 21.95
C THR A 207 -10.01 0.36 21.03
N MET A 208 -11.18 -0.18 20.78
CA MET A 208 -11.34 -1.31 19.85
C MET A 208 -10.90 -0.95 18.43
N LEU A 209 -11.33 0.22 17.93
CA LEU A 209 -10.95 0.69 16.60
C LEU A 209 -9.43 0.93 16.47
N THR A 210 -8.80 1.52 17.49
CA THR A 210 -7.35 1.74 17.49
C THR A 210 -6.57 0.44 17.64
N LEU A 211 -7.07 -0.53 18.41
CA LEU A 211 -6.48 -1.87 18.50
C LEU A 211 -6.54 -2.60 17.14
N LEU A 212 -7.70 -2.62 16.50
CA LEU A 212 -7.83 -3.21 15.16
C LEU A 212 -6.93 -2.49 14.13
N ALA A 213 -6.75 -1.17 14.25
CA ALA A 213 -5.88 -0.42 13.37
C ALA A 213 -4.41 -0.86 13.51
N VAL A 214 -3.88 -1.01 14.73
CA VAL A 214 -2.50 -1.48 14.92
C VAL A 214 -2.30 -2.94 14.53
N MET A 215 -3.34 -3.77 14.63
CA MET A 215 -3.33 -5.16 14.17
C MET A 215 -3.45 -5.29 12.65
N SER A 216 -3.64 -4.19 11.93
CA SER A 216 -3.75 -4.19 10.46
C SER A 216 -2.43 -3.94 9.74
N GLY A 217 -1.41 -3.40 10.42
CA GLY A 217 -0.09 -3.13 9.83
C GLY A 217 0.58 -1.86 10.35
N GLY A 218 1.78 -1.59 9.88
CA GLY A 218 2.60 -0.43 10.28
C GLY A 218 1.89 0.93 10.17
N PRO A 219 1.18 1.24 9.08
CA PRO A 219 0.42 2.48 8.97
C PRO A 219 -0.57 2.70 10.12
N GLY A 220 -1.18 1.64 10.65
CA GLY A 220 -2.08 1.72 11.78
C GLY A 220 -1.42 2.20 13.07
N VAL A 221 -0.17 1.79 13.29
CA VAL A 221 0.65 2.26 14.44
C VAL A 221 0.93 3.76 14.31
N ALA A 222 1.39 4.21 13.15
CA ALA A 222 1.66 5.62 12.87
C ALA A 222 0.41 6.49 13.05
N MET A 223 -0.74 6.03 12.57
CA MET A 223 -2.01 6.76 12.62
C MET A 223 -2.60 6.88 14.04
N LEU A 224 -2.11 6.16 15.05
CA LEU A 224 -2.54 6.34 16.46
C LEU A 224 -2.36 7.78 16.95
N VAL A 225 -1.44 8.52 16.38
CA VAL A 225 -1.23 9.95 16.69
C VAL A 225 -2.48 10.78 16.45
N ILE A 226 -3.36 10.38 15.52
CA ILE A 226 -4.57 11.13 15.15
C ILE A 226 -5.59 11.17 16.30
N PRO A 227 -6.12 10.05 16.82
CA PRO A 227 -7.02 10.08 17.97
C PRO A 227 -6.35 10.62 19.23
N ALA A 228 -5.01 10.42 19.39
CA ALA A 228 -4.24 11.01 20.48
C ALA A 228 -4.28 12.55 20.44
N LEU A 229 -3.97 13.16 19.31
CA LEU A 229 -3.97 14.62 19.13
C LEU A 229 -5.38 15.21 19.24
N VAL A 230 -6.39 14.55 18.69
CA VAL A 230 -7.80 14.96 18.87
C VAL A 230 -8.17 14.90 20.36
N GLY A 231 -7.79 13.84 21.08
CA GLY A 231 -7.98 13.70 22.51
C GLY A 231 -7.28 14.79 23.32
N LEU A 232 -6.01 15.08 22.98
CA LEU A 232 -5.19 16.12 23.61
C LEU A 232 -5.82 17.51 23.47
N GLN A 233 -6.19 17.89 22.25
CA GLN A 233 -6.75 19.22 21.96
C GLN A 233 -8.16 19.42 22.54
N ARG A 234 -8.90 18.35 22.73
CA ARG A 234 -10.28 18.39 23.22
C ARG A 234 -10.42 18.15 24.73
N GLY A 235 -9.54 17.35 25.33
CA GLY A 235 -9.69 16.91 26.72
C GLY A 235 -8.40 16.79 27.51
N GLY A 236 -7.28 17.27 26.94
CA GLY A 236 -5.98 17.26 27.59
C GLY A 236 -5.24 15.91 27.56
N PRO A 237 -4.05 15.84 28.20
CA PRO A 237 -3.16 14.69 28.09
C PRO A 237 -3.74 13.40 28.63
N ARG A 238 -4.49 13.43 29.73
CA ARG A 238 -5.14 12.23 30.29
C ARG A 238 -6.09 11.58 29.27
N ARG A 239 -6.83 12.40 28.51
CA ARG A 239 -7.74 11.88 27.49
C ARG A 239 -6.97 11.34 26.28
N ALA A 240 -5.92 12.02 25.84
CA ALA A 240 -5.07 11.51 24.78
C ALA A 240 -4.54 10.12 25.12
N VAL A 241 -3.96 9.96 26.30
CA VAL A 241 -3.43 8.67 26.79
C VAL A 241 -4.53 7.62 26.86
N SER A 242 -5.69 7.93 27.45
CA SER A 242 -6.77 6.95 27.60
C SER A 242 -7.33 6.41 26.27
N LEU A 243 -7.21 7.16 25.17
CA LEU A 243 -7.69 6.74 23.85
C LEU A 243 -6.71 5.81 23.11
N VAL A 244 -5.40 5.92 23.37
CA VAL A 244 -4.40 5.20 22.60
C VAL A 244 -3.53 4.24 23.41
N ALA A 245 -3.37 4.46 24.73
CA ALA A 245 -2.50 3.65 25.56
C ALA A 245 -2.84 2.15 25.54
N PRO A 246 -4.13 1.72 25.53
CA PRO A 246 -4.42 0.30 25.47
C PRO A 246 -3.94 -0.35 24.16
N ALA A 247 -4.15 0.31 23.01
CA ALA A 247 -3.69 -0.20 21.72
C ALA A 247 -2.16 -0.17 21.61
N ALA A 248 -1.52 0.91 22.08
CA ALA A 248 -0.07 1.04 22.11
C ALA A 248 0.57 0.01 23.07
N GLY A 249 -0.05 -0.25 24.23
CA GLY A 249 0.42 -1.25 25.19
C GLY A 249 0.34 -2.68 24.65
N VAL A 250 -0.77 -3.03 23.98
CA VAL A 250 -0.91 -4.34 23.33
C VAL A 250 0.08 -4.50 22.18
N TYR A 251 0.30 -3.44 21.38
CA TYR A 251 1.32 -3.46 20.33
C TYR A 251 2.74 -3.62 20.90
N ALA A 252 3.06 -2.89 21.98
CA ALA A 252 4.37 -3.02 22.63
C ALA A 252 4.59 -4.42 23.21
N LEU A 253 3.54 -5.03 23.79
CA LEU A 253 3.58 -6.42 24.26
C LEU A 253 3.83 -7.38 23.08
N TRP A 254 3.07 -7.22 21.98
CA TRP A 254 3.27 -8.03 20.78
C TRP A 254 4.70 -7.88 20.24
N LEU A 255 5.21 -6.65 20.16
CA LEU A 255 6.58 -6.37 19.70
C LEU A 255 7.62 -7.01 20.62
N ALA A 256 7.40 -7.03 21.94
CA ALA A 256 8.29 -7.68 22.89
C ALA A 256 8.29 -9.21 22.73
N LEU A 257 7.16 -9.81 22.38
CA LEU A 257 7.03 -11.26 22.21
C LEU A 257 7.48 -11.76 20.82
N ALA A 258 7.20 -10.98 19.78
CA ALA A 258 7.46 -11.33 18.38
C ALA A 258 8.65 -10.58 17.77
N GLY A 259 9.15 -9.54 18.43
CA GLY A 259 10.00 -8.50 17.86
C GLY A 259 11.47 -8.88 17.64
N SER A 260 11.95 -10.01 18.16
CA SER A 260 13.33 -10.44 17.88
C SER A 260 13.58 -10.63 16.38
N ALA A 261 12.60 -11.14 15.64
CA ALA A 261 12.68 -11.29 14.20
C ALA A 261 12.61 -9.95 13.44
N ILE A 262 11.88 -8.96 13.98
CA ILE A 262 11.69 -7.64 13.38
C ILE A 262 12.92 -6.75 13.60
N LEU A 263 13.47 -6.76 14.82
CA LEU A 263 14.63 -5.92 15.20
C LEU A 263 15.94 -6.32 14.51
N HIS A 264 16.02 -7.54 13.99
CA HIS A 264 17.20 -8.04 13.28
C HIS A 264 17.04 -7.99 11.75
N HIS A 265 16.01 -7.34 11.24
CA HIS A 265 15.82 -7.22 9.78
C HIS A 265 16.91 -6.30 9.19
N PRO A 266 17.72 -6.78 8.22
CA PRO A 266 18.83 -6.02 7.65
C PRO A 266 18.33 -4.91 6.72
N GLY A 267 17.82 -3.84 7.24
CA GLY A 267 17.29 -2.72 6.44
C GLY A 267 16.98 -1.48 7.26
N THR A 268 17.07 -1.59 8.58
CA THR A 268 16.53 -0.59 9.52
C THR A 268 17.46 0.58 9.85
N THR A 269 18.57 0.78 9.15
CA THR A 269 19.53 1.87 9.44
C THR A 269 19.44 2.99 8.42
N SER A 270 18.30 3.69 8.37
CA SER A 270 18.22 4.96 7.62
C SER A 270 18.83 6.08 8.46
N GLY A 271 19.81 6.80 7.91
CA GLY A 271 20.26 8.06 8.52
C GLY A 271 19.11 9.08 8.60
N GLY A 272 19.12 9.96 9.61
CA GLY A 272 18.03 10.93 9.81
C GLY A 272 17.71 11.79 8.58
N GLY A 273 18.70 12.09 7.73
CA GLY A 273 18.50 12.81 6.46
C GLY A 273 17.66 12.04 5.46
N ALA A 274 17.83 10.72 5.35
CA ALA A 274 17.04 9.87 4.46
C ALA A 274 15.57 9.82 4.88
N VAL A 275 15.28 9.75 6.19
CA VAL A 275 13.92 9.81 6.72
C VAL A 275 13.24 11.13 6.36
N VAL A 276 13.94 12.27 6.54
CA VAL A 276 13.40 13.58 6.19
C VAL A 276 13.12 13.70 4.68
N GLY A 277 14.06 13.22 3.84
CA GLY A 277 13.87 13.16 2.38
C GLY A 277 12.64 12.34 2.00
N PHE A 278 12.52 11.13 2.53
CA PHE A 278 11.39 10.24 2.27
C PHE A 278 10.04 10.88 2.66
N VAL A 279 9.97 11.51 3.85
CA VAL A 279 8.76 12.23 4.31
C VAL A 279 8.43 13.37 3.36
N TRP A 280 9.43 14.16 2.95
CA TRP A 280 9.25 15.27 2.03
C TRP A 280 8.73 14.79 0.67
N ASP A 281 9.34 13.76 0.10
CA ASP A 281 8.97 13.20 -1.20
C ASP A 281 7.56 12.61 -1.16
N GLY A 282 7.21 11.86 -0.12
CA GLY A 282 5.88 11.29 0.05
C GLY A 282 4.78 12.36 0.21
N LEU A 283 5.02 13.41 0.99
CA LEU A 283 4.04 14.49 1.16
C LEU A 283 3.88 15.32 -0.11
N THR A 284 4.98 15.63 -0.81
CA THR A 284 4.94 16.41 -2.06
C THR A 284 4.30 15.60 -3.18
N ALA A 285 4.62 14.31 -3.30
CA ALA A 285 3.97 13.40 -4.25
C ALA A 285 2.47 13.26 -3.97
N SER A 286 2.06 13.13 -2.70
CA SER A 286 0.65 13.10 -2.31
C SER A 286 -0.12 14.35 -2.75
N MET A 287 0.50 15.52 -2.71
CA MET A 287 -0.10 16.76 -3.21
C MET A 287 -0.06 16.88 -4.73
N ALA A 288 0.99 16.38 -5.37
CA ALA A 288 1.17 16.42 -6.82
C ALA A 288 0.13 15.57 -7.56
N THR A 289 -0.28 14.43 -7.01
CA THR A 289 -1.26 13.53 -7.64
C THR A 289 -2.60 14.17 -7.96
N LEU A 290 -2.97 15.22 -7.23
CA LEU A 290 -4.20 16.00 -7.48
C LEU A 290 -3.98 17.19 -8.43
N LEU A 291 -2.73 17.60 -8.63
CA LEU A 291 -2.36 18.85 -9.31
C LEU A 291 -1.47 18.66 -10.54
N GLY A 292 -0.87 17.47 -10.71
CA GLY A 292 0.05 17.16 -11.81
C GLY A 292 1.53 17.12 -11.37
N PRO A 293 2.46 17.88 -12.01
CA PRO A 293 3.89 17.72 -11.77
C PRO A 293 4.34 17.89 -10.32
N MET A 294 5.37 17.16 -9.91
CA MET A 294 5.93 17.17 -8.53
C MET A 294 6.26 18.57 -8.00
N GLY A 295 6.72 19.47 -8.85
CA GLY A 295 6.98 20.86 -8.47
C GLY A 295 5.73 21.62 -7.99
N LEU A 296 4.56 21.35 -8.58
CA LEU A 296 3.29 21.91 -8.11
C LEU A 296 2.87 21.28 -6.78
N GLY A 297 3.19 20.00 -6.55
CA GLY A 297 2.94 19.33 -5.27
C GLY A 297 3.69 19.99 -4.11
N ALA A 298 4.96 20.30 -4.29
CA ALA A 298 5.77 21.00 -3.29
C ALA A 298 5.23 22.41 -3.01
N ALA A 299 4.88 23.17 -4.05
CA ALA A 299 4.28 24.49 -3.89
C ALA A 299 2.93 24.43 -3.15
N ALA A 300 2.07 23.47 -3.51
CA ALA A 300 0.79 23.27 -2.85
C ALA A 300 0.94 22.86 -1.37
N LEU A 301 1.90 21.97 -1.06
CA LEU A 301 2.22 21.60 0.31
C LEU A 301 2.68 22.82 1.12
N PHE A 302 3.58 23.63 0.56
CA PHE A 302 4.04 24.85 1.20
C PHE A 302 2.88 25.83 1.47
N VAL A 303 2.03 26.08 0.48
CA VAL A 303 0.83 26.93 0.61
C VAL A 303 -0.11 26.39 1.68
N LEU A 304 -0.33 25.07 1.71
CA LEU A 304 -1.18 24.42 2.70
C LEU A 304 -0.60 24.60 4.12
N CYS A 305 0.69 24.38 4.29
CA CYS A 305 1.38 24.58 5.58
C CYS A 305 1.31 26.04 6.05
N ALA A 306 1.57 27.00 5.16
CA ALA A 306 1.47 28.42 5.47
C ALA A 306 0.03 28.83 5.86
N TRP A 307 -0.96 28.34 5.12
CA TRP A 307 -2.38 28.56 5.42
C TRP A 307 -2.76 27.95 6.78
N MET A 308 -2.31 26.72 7.08
CA MET A 308 -2.56 26.08 8.37
C MET A 308 -1.91 26.88 9.53
N ALA A 309 -0.69 27.39 9.34
CA ALA A 309 0.00 28.20 10.34
C ALA A 309 -0.77 29.50 10.65
N VAL A 310 -1.26 30.20 9.62
CA VAL A 310 -2.09 31.42 9.78
C VAL A 310 -3.38 31.09 10.54
N ARG A 311 -4.05 30.01 10.19
CA ARG A 311 -5.29 29.58 10.86
C ARG A 311 -5.04 29.11 12.30
N ALA A 312 -3.94 28.43 12.55
CA ALA A 312 -3.54 28.02 13.90
C ALA A 312 -3.26 29.23 14.79
N HIS A 313 -2.53 30.23 14.26
CA HIS A 313 -2.27 31.48 14.98
C HIS A 313 -3.57 32.20 15.35
N ALA A 314 -4.55 32.23 14.44
CA ALA A 314 -5.87 32.78 14.68
C ALA A 314 -6.77 31.86 15.56
N ARG A 315 -6.28 30.74 16.06
CA ARG A 315 -7.03 29.72 16.84
C ARG A 315 -8.29 29.22 16.13
N ALA A 316 -8.31 29.28 14.78
CA ALA A 316 -9.45 28.94 13.94
C ALA A 316 -9.28 27.58 13.21
N LEU A 317 -8.24 26.81 13.56
CA LEU A 317 -7.96 25.52 12.92
C LEU A 317 -8.70 24.39 13.65
N PRO A 318 -9.59 23.64 12.98
CA PRO A 318 -10.26 22.47 13.55
C PRO A 318 -9.25 21.38 13.99
N PRO A 319 -9.43 20.75 15.16
CA PRO A 319 -8.47 19.78 15.71
C PRO A 319 -8.15 18.59 14.80
N LEU A 320 -9.09 18.14 13.98
CA LEU A 320 -8.90 17.03 13.05
C LEU A 320 -7.86 17.35 11.97
N ILE A 321 -7.71 18.61 11.55
CA ILE A 321 -6.77 18.98 10.48
C ILE A 321 -5.31 18.77 10.91
N PRO A 322 -4.81 19.39 12.00
CA PRO A 322 -3.42 19.17 12.42
C PRO A 322 -3.20 17.72 12.85
N ALA A 323 -4.21 17.04 13.41
CA ALA A 323 -4.08 15.63 13.76
C ALA A 323 -3.85 14.75 12.51
N CYS A 324 -4.63 14.96 11.44
CA CYS A 324 -4.45 14.23 10.17
C CYS A 324 -3.12 14.60 9.49
N ALA A 325 -2.72 15.87 9.48
CA ALA A 325 -1.44 16.29 8.90
C ALA A 325 -0.23 15.65 9.61
N VAL A 326 -0.24 15.63 10.96
CA VAL A 326 0.79 14.91 11.74
C VAL A 326 0.71 13.41 11.50
N GLY A 327 -0.49 12.86 11.31
CA GLY A 327 -0.69 11.46 10.92
C GLY A 327 -0.04 11.12 9.58
N ALA A 328 -0.14 11.99 8.57
CA ALA A 328 0.53 11.81 7.29
C ALA A 328 2.05 11.79 7.44
N VAL A 329 2.62 12.75 8.18
CA VAL A 329 4.05 12.76 8.50
C VAL A 329 4.48 11.48 9.21
N ALA A 330 3.70 11.03 10.20
CA ALA A 330 4.00 9.82 10.98
C ALA A 330 3.99 8.55 10.12
N VAL A 331 3.05 8.43 9.16
CA VAL A 331 2.99 7.29 8.23
C VAL A 331 4.26 7.24 7.38
N PHE A 332 4.64 8.34 6.72
CA PHE A 332 5.86 8.35 5.90
C PHE A 332 7.13 8.18 6.74
N ALA A 333 7.21 8.77 7.93
CA ALA A 333 8.37 8.61 8.81
C ALA A 333 8.53 7.16 9.29
N LEU A 334 7.44 6.50 9.72
CA LEU A 334 7.50 5.10 10.15
C LEU A 334 7.83 4.17 8.97
N THR A 335 7.31 4.46 7.78
CA THR A 335 7.63 3.71 6.56
C THR A 335 9.12 3.84 6.21
N ALA A 336 9.68 5.05 6.27
CA ALA A 336 11.11 5.29 6.04
C ALA A 336 12.00 4.52 7.02
N LEU A 337 11.62 4.49 8.29
CA LEU A 337 12.34 3.75 9.33
C LEU A 337 12.29 2.23 9.11
N GLY A 338 11.17 1.70 8.60
CA GLY A 338 11.01 0.27 8.36
C GLY A 338 11.62 -0.24 7.05
N ARG A 339 11.72 0.64 6.01
CA ARG A 339 12.22 0.26 4.67
C ARG A 339 13.70 0.57 4.45
N GLY A 340 14.34 1.32 5.32
CA GLY A 340 15.71 1.77 5.13
C GLY A 340 15.89 2.62 3.87
N ASN A 341 17.05 2.48 3.21
CA ASN A 341 17.36 3.25 1.99
C ASN A 341 16.74 2.64 0.70
N GLY A 342 15.99 1.53 0.80
CA GLY A 342 15.44 0.79 -0.35
C GLY A 342 13.98 1.09 -0.67
N GLY A 343 13.31 1.99 0.06
CA GLY A 343 11.89 2.30 -0.15
C GLY A 343 11.69 3.52 -1.05
N ASP A 344 10.68 3.47 -1.92
CA ASP A 344 10.19 4.62 -2.69
C ASP A 344 8.96 5.23 -2.01
N ALA A 345 9.08 6.51 -1.61
CA ALA A 345 8.01 7.27 -0.97
C ALA A 345 6.80 7.51 -1.90
N THR A 346 6.99 7.36 -3.21
CA THR A 346 5.95 7.56 -4.23
C THR A 346 5.15 6.29 -4.52
N THR A 347 5.44 5.19 -3.83
CA THR A 347 4.70 3.94 -3.96
C THR A 347 3.21 4.16 -3.68
N SER A 348 2.37 3.63 -4.54
CA SER A 348 0.93 3.90 -4.62
C SER A 348 0.18 3.71 -3.29
N HIS A 349 0.43 2.63 -2.56
CA HIS A 349 -0.26 2.38 -1.28
C HIS A 349 0.17 3.32 -0.14
N TYR A 350 1.36 3.96 -0.20
CA TYR A 350 1.76 5.02 0.74
C TYR A 350 1.08 6.34 0.40
N LEU A 351 1.01 6.67 -0.91
CA LEU A 351 0.34 7.88 -1.38
C LEU A 351 -1.15 7.87 -1.00
N TYR A 352 -1.81 6.72 -1.06
CA TYR A 352 -3.20 6.57 -0.65
C TYR A 352 -3.47 7.10 0.77
N ALA A 353 -2.66 6.67 1.74
CA ALA A 353 -2.78 7.13 3.12
C ALA A 353 -2.41 8.60 3.26
N GLY A 354 -1.33 9.05 2.61
CA GLY A 354 -0.87 10.44 2.60
C GLY A 354 -1.95 11.40 2.08
N ILE A 355 -2.52 11.10 0.91
CA ILE A 355 -3.59 11.88 0.29
C ILE A 355 -4.81 11.93 1.22
N GLY A 356 -5.29 10.77 1.70
CA GLY A 356 -6.45 10.70 2.59
C GLY A 356 -6.30 11.57 3.84
N LEU A 357 -5.09 11.62 4.41
CA LEU A 357 -4.79 12.40 5.62
C LEU A 357 -4.53 13.89 5.34
N LEU A 358 -4.10 14.29 4.14
CA LEU A 358 -3.91 15.69 3.77
C LEU A 358 -5.23 16.36 3.29
N LEU A 359 -6.18 15.59 2.76
CA LEU A 359 -7.45 16.09 2.24
C LEU A 359 -8.24 16.98 3.21
N PRO A 360 -8.31 16.75 4.54
CA PRO A 360 -9.03 17.63 5.45
C PRO A 360 -8.51 19.06 5.45
N GLY A 361 -7.20 19.24 5.41
CA GLY A 361 -6.57 20.55 5.29
C GLY A 361 -6.83 21.21 3.93
N ALA A 362 -6.60 20.45 2.86
CA ALA A 362 -6.81 20.91 1.49
C ALA A 362 -8.26 21.32 1.21
N ALA A 363 -9.24 20.56 1.70
CA ALA A 363 -10.65 20.86 1.51
C ALA A 363 -11.08 22.15 2.19
N LEU A 364 -10.61 22.41 3.42
CA LEU A 364 -10.94 23.66 4.10
C LEU A 364 -10.20 24.84 3.49
N ALA A 365 -8.93 24.68 3.08
CA ALA A 365 -8.17 25.70 2.37
C ALA A 365 -8.85 26.09 1.05
N LEU A 366 -9.28 25.09 0.26
CA LEU A 366 -10.02 25.32 -0.97
C LEU A 366 -11.38 26.00 -0.70
N THR A 367 -12.07 25.62 0.37
CA THR A 367 -13.32 26.28 0.79
C THR A 367 -13.10 27.77 1.07
N ASP A 368 -12.04 28.11 1.80
CA ASP A 368 -11.68 29.50 2.09
C ASP A 368 -11.30 30.26 0.82
N LEU A 369 -10.52 29.63 -0.07
CA LEU A 369 -10.11 30.22 -1.34
C LEU A 369 -11.32 30.55 -2.23
N VAL A 370 -12.23 29.59 -2.41
CA VAL A 370 -13.46 29.77 -3.22
C VAL A 370 -14.32 30.90 -2.67
N ARG A 371 -14.45 30.98 -1.33
CA ARG A 371 -15.19 32.08 -0.68
C ARG A 371 -14.52 33.44 -0.88
N ARG A 372 -13.19 33.51 -0.75
CA ARG A 372 -12.43 34.77 -0.92
C ARG A 372 -12.46 35.26 -2.36
N LEU A 373 -12.25 34.37 -3.32
CA LEU A 373 -12.24 34.70 -4.76
C LEU A 373 -13.65 34.81 -5.35
N ARG A 374 -14.70 34.51 -4.58
CA ARG A 374 -16.10 34.50 -5.03
C ARG A 374 -16.31 33.69 -6.31
N LEU A 375 -15.59 32.54 -6.43
CA LEU A 375 -15.67 31.71 -7.61
C LEU A 375 -17.11 31.21 -7.84
N PRO A 376 -17.61 31.24 -9.09
CA PRO A 376 -18.93 30.70 -9.40
C PRO A 376 -18.93 29.18 -9.18
N ARG A 377 -20.05 28.66 -8.67
CA ARG A 377 -20.20 27.22 -8.39
C ARG A 377 -19.98 26.36 -9.61
N THR A 378 -20.35 26.82 -10.79
CA THR A 378 -20.14 26.12 -12.06
C THR A 378 -18.64 25.88 -12.33
N ALA A 379 -17.81 26.91 -12.12
CA ALA A 379 -16.35 26.77 -12.26
C ALA A 379 -15.76 25.81 -11.23
N LEU A 380 -16.24 25.85 -9.98
CA LEU A 380 -15.82 24.90 -8.94
C LEU A 380 -16.19 23.46 -9.33
N LEU A 381 -17.45 23.23 -9.73
CA LEU A 381 -17.92 21.90 -10.10
C LEU A 381 -17.22 21.39 -11.36
N ALA A 382 -16.95 22.25 -12.34
CA ALA A 382 -16.16 21.89 -13.52
C ALA A 382 -14.74 21.49 -13.14
N GLY A 383 -14.04 22.26 -12.28
CA GLY A 383 -12.71 21.92 -11.80
C GLY A 383 -12.67 20.60 -11.03
N LEU A 384 -13.62 20.38 -10.12
CA LEU A 384 -13.73 19.10 -9.40
C LEU A 384 -14.03 17.93 -10.36
N GLY A 385 -14.88 18.16 -11.37
CA GLY A 385 -15.17 17.17 -12.41
C GLY A 385 -13.93 16.77 -13.20
N VAL A 386 -13.07 17.75 -13.55
CA VAL A 386 -11.78 17.48 -14.21
C VAL A 386 -10.87 16.65 -13.33
N VAL A 387 -10.75 16.96 -12.04
CA VAL A 387 -9.94 16.17 -11.10
C VAL A 387 -10.45 14.74 -10.97
N VAL A 388 -11.77 14.53 -10.86
CA VAL A 388 -12.37 13.19 -10.80
C VAL A 388 -12.12 12.42 -12.10
N ALA A 389 -12.32 13.06 -13.25
CA ALA A 389 -12.11 12.43 -14.56
C ALA A 389 -10.64 12.05 -14.78
N HIS A 390 -9.70 12.94 -14.43
CA HIS A 390 -8.26 12.67 -14.50
C HIS A 390 -7.87 11.49 -13.59
N SER A 391 -8.28 11.52 -12.33
CA SER A 391 -8.02 10.45 -11.35
C SER A 391 -8.57 9.10 -11.81
N GLY A 392 -9.81 9.09 -12.33
CA GLY A 392 -10.45 7.89 -12.85
C GLY A 392 -9.80 7.35 -14.12
N ALA A 393 -9.32 8.23 -15.02
CA ALA A 393 -8.60 7.82 -16.22
C ALA A 393 -7.25 7.17 -15.86
N MET A 394 -6.50 7.77 -14.93
CA MET A 394 -5.25 7.17 -14.42
C MET A 394 -5.51 5.81 -13.78
N LEU A 395 -6.55 5.72 -12.92
CA LEU A 395 -6.92 4.45 -12.32
C LEU A 395 -7.26 3.36 -13.34
N ALA A 396 -7.96 3.71 -14.42
CA ALA A 396 -8.32 2.75 -15.45
C ALA A 396 -7.08 2.25 -16.21
N LEU A 397 -6.12 3.14 -16.50
CA LEU A 397 -4.85 2.78 -17.15
C LEU A 397 -4.00 1.87 -16.25
N ASP A 398 -3.88 2.23 -14.96
CA ASP A 398 -3.12 1.43 -13.99
C ASP A 398 -3.78 0.08 -13.72
N ALA A 399 -5.12 0.02 -13.68
CA ALA A 399 -5.86 -1.24 -13.54
C ALA A 399 -5.69 -2.16 -14.75
N ASP A 400 -5.61 -1.61 -15.95
CA ASP A 400 -5.36 -2.36 -17.19
C ASP A 400 -3.94 -2.94 -17.19
N ALA A 401 -2.92 -2.12 -16.89
CA ALA A 401 -1.54 -2.56 -16.76
C ALA A 401 -1.40 -3.67 -15.71
N LEU A 402 -2.00 -3.46 -14.54
CA LEU A 402 -2.04 -4.46 -13.46
C LEU A 402 -2.68 -5.77 -13.88
N THR A 403 -3.80 -5.69 -14.62
CA THR A 403 -4.49 -6.87 -15.12
C THR A 403 -3.61 -7.69 -16.07
N HIS A 404 -2.83 -7.02 -16.93
CA HIS A 404 -1.89 -7.70 -17.81
C HIS A 404 -0.80 -8.43 -17.02
N ASP A 405 -0.20 -7.79 -16.01
CA ASP A 405 0.82 -8.41 -15.16
C ASP A 405 0.26 -9.61 -14.38
N ASP A 406 -0.93 -9.45 -13.79
CA ASP A 406 -1.58 -10.52 -13.03
C ASP A 406 -1.99 -11.70 -13.93
N GLN A 407 -2.45 -11.44 -15.15
CA GLN A 407 -2.77 -12.48 -16.11
C GLN A 407 -1.52 -13.23 -16.58
N ALA A 408 -0.41 -12.53 -16.83
CA ALA A 408 0.86 -13.15 -17.14
C ALA A 408 1.31 -14.07 -15.99
N SER A 409 1.32 -13.57 -14.75
CA SER A 409 1.66 -14.37 -13.57
C SER A 409 0.73 -15.56 -13.38
N ARG A 410 -0.57 -15.37 -13.58
CA ARG A 410 -1.55 -16.45 -13.52
C ARG A 410 -1.33 -17.51 -14.59
N SER A 411 -1.00 -17.12 -15.83
CA SER A 411 -0.73 -18.05 -16.92
C SER A 411 0.49 -18.94 -16.63
N LEU A 412 1.53 -18.37 -16.02
CA LEU A 412 2.71 -19.11 -15.55
C LEU A 412 2.35 -20.16 -14.46
N LEU A 413 1.52 -19.77 -13.48
CA LEU A 413 1.02 -20.69 -12.45
C LEU A 413 0.25 -21.87 -13.05
N LEU A 414 -0.68 -21.56 -13.94
CA LEU A 414 -1.51 -22.57 -14.58
C LEU A 414 -0.66 -23.51 -15.47
N ALA A 415 0.37 -22.96 -16.13
CA ALA A 415 1.30 -23.75 -16.91
C ALA A 415 2.17 -24.66 -16.03
N ALA A 416 2.68 -24.17 -14.91
CA ALA A 416 3.40 -24.99 -13.93
C ALA A 416 2.51 -26.12 -13.38
N ALA A 417 1.26 -25.81 -13.03
CA ALA A 417 0.28 -26.78 -12.57
C ALA A 417 -0.02 -27.86 -13.64
N ARG A 418 -0.05 -27.47 -14.91
CA ARG A 418 -0.25 -28.41 -16.04
C ARG A 418 0.96 -29.30 -16.25
N LEU A 419 2.17 -28.73 -16.26
CA LEU A 419 3.41 -29.51 -16.38
C LEU A 419 3.55 -30.55 -15.26
N SER A 420 3.22 -30.15 -14.02
CA SER A 420 3.15 -31.10 -12.89
C SER A 420 2.14 -32.22 -13.14
N GLN A 421 0.96 -31.89 -13.67
CA GLN A 421 -0.07 -32.87 -13.99
C GLN A 421 0.36 -33.87 -15.09
N ASP A 422 1.14 -33.38 -16.07
CA ASP A 422 1.67 -34.20 -17.17
C ASP A 422 2.90 -35.04 -16.76
N GLY A 423 3.28 -35.01 -15.48
CA GLY A 423 4.35 -35.83 -14.91
C GLY A 423 5.73 -35.19 -14.97
N THR A 424 5.84 -33.90 -15.31
CA THR A 424 7.11 -33.16 -15.20
C THR A 424 7.45 -33.01 -13.72
N ALA A 425 8.58 -33.57 -13.31
CA ALA A 425 9.08 -33.40 -11.95
C ALA A 425 9.45 -31.93 -11.73
N LEU A 426 8.72 -31.27 -10.84
CA LEU A 426 9.04 -29.92 -10.41
C LEU A 426 10.06 -30.02 -9.25
N PRO A 427 11.19 -29.33 -9.31
CA PRO A 427 12.19 -29.38 -8.22
C PRO A 427 11.63 -28.71 -6.95
N ASP A 428 11.77 -29.38 -5.80
CA ASP A 428 11.28 -28.87 -4.49
C ASP A 428 11.91 -27.53 -4.08
N SER A 429 12.99 -27.13 -4.74
CA SER A 429 13.88 -26.06 -4.32
C SER A 429 14.01 -24.90 -5.29
N VAL A 430 13.05 -24.70 -6.22
CA VAL A 430 13.06 -23.47 -7.04
C VAL A 430 12.16 -22.45 -6.39
N PRO A 431 12.67 -21.63 -5.48
CA PRO A 431 11.95 -20.47 -5.06
C PRO A 431 11.94 -19.49 -6.22
N GLU A 432 10.84 -18.83 -6.48
CA GLU A 432 10.85 -17.46 -6.94
C GLU A 432 10.78 -17.13 -8.42
N PRO A 433 11.51 -17.70 -9.39
CA PRO A 433 11.50 -17.14 -10.74
C PRO A 433 10.17 -17.27 -11.46
N ILE A 434 9.29 -18.19 -11.04
CA ILE A 434 8.03 -18.44 -11.74
C ILE A 434 6.99 -17.35 -11.44
N LEU A 435 7.00 -16.81 -10.20
CA LEU A 435 5.88 -15.99 -9.72
C LEU A 435 6.29 -14.87 -8.79
N GLY A 436 7.56 -14.50 -8.82
CA GLY A 436 8.11 -13.75 -7.70
C GLY A 436 8.28 -14.68 -6.48
N TRP A 437 8.97 -14.23 -5.48
CA TRP A 437 9.55 -14.94 -4.33
C TRP A 437 8.59 -15.64 -3.35
N ALA A 438 7.30 -15.78 -3.64
CA ALA A 438 6.30 -16.25 -2.67
C ALA A 438 5.69 -17.62 -2.93
N VAL A 439 5.85 -18.22 -4.12
CA VAL A 439 5.20 -19.49 -4.48
C VAL A 439 6.23 -20.49 -4.97
N SER A 440 6.42 -21.57 -4.22
CA SER A 440 7.29 -22.69 -4.61
C SER A 440 6.54 -23.67 -5.53
N THR A 441 7.29 -24.58 -6.17
CA THR A 441 6.71 -25.67 -6.95
C THR A 441 5.83 -26.60 -6.11
N ALA A 442 6.22 -26.86 -4.86
CA ALA A 442 5.40 -27.61 -3.91
C ALA A 442 4.08 -26.90 -3.58
N ASP A 443 4.06 -25.57 -3.57
CA ASP A 443 2.85 -24.78 -3.40
C ASP A 443 1.95 -24.85 -4.62
N VAL A 444 2.50 -24.84 -5.83
CA VAL A 444 1.74 -25.04 -7.07
C VAL A 444 1.03 -26.40 -7.05
N GLU A 445 1.70 -27.45 -6.65
CA GLU A 445 1.09 -28.79 -6.51
C GLU A 445 -0.02 -28.82 -5.47
N ARG A 446 0.20 -28.15 -4.33
CA ARG A 446 -0.82 -28.01 -3.28
C ARG A 446 -2.05 -27.25 -3.77
N LEU A 447 -1.85 -26.12 -4.45
CA LEU A 447 -2.93 -25.31 -5.01
C LEU A 447 -3.72 -26.08 -6.08
N ARG A 448 -3.02 -26.89 -6.89
CA ARG A 448 -3.65 -27.80 -7.84
C ARG A 448 -4.49 -28.88 -7.15
N ALA A 449 -3.95 -29.50 -6.11
CA ALA A 449 -4.66 -30.53 -5.34
C ALA A 449 -5.91 -29.98 -4.61
N GLN A 450 -5.95 -28.66 -4.38
CA GLN A 450 -7.08 -27.95 -3.75
C GLN A 450 -8.04 -27.32 -4.77
N ASP A 451 -7.91 -27.62 -6.07
CA ASP A 451 -8.70 -27.03 -7.16
C ASP A 451 -8.64 -25.49 -7.24
N VAL A 452 -7.63 -24.87 -6.66
CA VAL A 452 -7.39 -23.42 -6.75
C VAL A 452 -6.80 -23.06 -8.11
N LEU A 453 -5.89 -23.90 -8.61
CA LEU A 453 -5.33 -23.82 -9.95
C LEU A 453 -5.90 -24.96 -10.80
N VAL A 454 -6.88 -24.64 -11.64
CA VAL A 454 -7.43 -25.58 -12.62
C VAL A 454 -6.63 -25.43 -13.91
N PRO A 455 -5.75 -26.39 -14.25
CA PRO A 455 -4.91 -26.28 -15.44
C PRO A 455 -5.76 -26.24 -16.71
N PRO A 456 -5.37 -25.47 -17.74
CA PRO A 456 -6.06 -25.46 -19.01
C PRO A 456 -5.91 -26.83 -19.73
N ALA A 457 -6.85 -27.16 -20.59
CA ALA A 457 -6.83 -28.41 -21.38
C ALA A 457 -5.59 -28.49 -22.31
N ALA A 458 -5.13 -27.34 -22.81
CA ALA A 458 -3.93 -27.21 -23.61
C ALA A 458 -3.14 -25.97 -23.16
N LEU A 459 -1.81 -26.09 -23.11
CA LEU A 459 -0.91 -24.97 -22.86
C LEU A 459 -0.50 -24.31 -24.18
N ASP A 460 -0.31 -22.99 -24.14
CA ASP A 460 0.49 -22.31 -25.16
C ASP A 460 1.93 -22.87 -25.09
N PRO A 461 2.48 -23.38 -26.21
CA PRO A 461 3.82 -23.95 -26.23
C PRO A 461 4.92 -22.96 -25.77
N ALA A 462 4.75 -21.66 -26.06
CA ALA A 462 5.70 -20.64 -25.62
C ALA A 462 5.66 -20.45 -24.10
N VAL A 463 4.47 -20.40 -23.50
CA VAL A 463 4.30 -20.30 -22.03
C VAL A 463 4.82 -21.58 -21.36
N ALA A 464 4.56 -22.75 -21.92
CA ALA A 464 5.07 -24.01 -21.39
C ALA A 464 6.61 -24.05 -21.40
N ALA A 465 7.24 -23.60 -22.50
CA ALA A 465 8.68 -23.51 -22.60
C ALA A 465 9.27 -22.49 -21.61
N GLU A 466 8.67 -21.33 -21.48
CA GLU A 466 9.09 -20.30 -20.53
C GLU A 466 9.04 -20.82 -19.08
N VAL A 467 7.93 -21.42 -18.67
CA VAL A 467 7.78 -21.98 -17.32
C VAL A 467 8.76 -23.09 -17.08
N SER A 468 8.92 -24.02 -18.04
CA SER A 468 9.90 -25.11 -17.95
C SER A 468 11.31 -24.57 -17.72
N LEU A 469 11.70 -23.51 -18.42
CA LEU A 469 13.01 -22.88 -18.25
C LEU A 469 13.14 -22.22 -16.86
N ARG A 470 12.15 -21.47 -16.40
CA ARG A 470 12.14 -20.80 -15.08
C ARG A 470 12.19 -21.79 -13.92
N ILE A 471 11.56 -22.97 -14.05
CA ILE A 471 11.61 -24.04 -13.07
C ILE A 471 13.04 -24.60 -12.88
N HIS A 472 13.86 -24.56 -13.93
CA HIS A 472 15.17 -25.17 -13.94
C HIS A 472 16.35 -24.21 -13.74
N VAL A 473 16.09 -22.92 -13.49
CA VAL A 473 17.12 -21.92 -13.18
C VAL A 473 16.89 -21.32 -11.81
N ALA A 474 17.88 -21.39 -10.94
CA ALA A 474 17.83 -20.80 -9.61
C ALA A 474 19.02 -19.84 -9.40
N VAL A 475 18.79 -18.74 -8.67
CA VAL A 475 19.83 -17.85 -8.17
C VAL A 475 19.77 -17.82 -6.66
N SER A 476 20.82 -18.24 -5.97
CA SER A 476 20.83 -18.35 -4.52
C SER A 476 22.21 -18.07 -3.91
N ALA A 477 22.25 -17.69 -2.63
CA ALA A 477 23.52 -17.51 -1.90
C ALA A 477 24.24 -18.83 -1.62
N THR A 478 23.55 -19.97 -1.73
CA THR A 478 24.10 -21.31 -1.53
C THR A 478 23.94 -22.16 -2.78
N ARG A 479 24.96 -22.96 -3.12
CA ARG A 479 24.88 -23.86 -4.26
C ARG A 479 23.79 -24.91 -4.04
N ILE A 480 22.86 -25.03 -4.99
CA ILE A 480 21.72 -25.96 -4.93
C ILE A 480 22.00 -27.22 -5.77
N ALA A 481 22.60 -27.05 -6.94
CA ALA A 481 22.89 -28.19 -7.84
C ALA A 481 24.08 -29.03 -7.39
N GLY A 482 24.01 -30.32 -7.65
CA GLY A 482 25.15 -31.23 -7.50
C GLY A 482 26.34 -30.82 -8.39
N ALA A 483 27.52 -31.43 -8.15
CA ALA A 483 28.72 -31.17 -8.93
C ALA A 483 28.53 -31.61 -10.39
N GLY A 484 28.05 -30.71 -11.24
CA GLY A 484 28.02 -30.86 -12.68
C GLY A 484 29.25 -30.25 -13.34
N GLU A 485 29.36 -30.40 -14.66
CA GLU A 485 30.43 -29.79 -15.44
C GLU A 485 30.35 -28.26 -15.36
N ALA A 486 31.51 -27.62 -15.28
CA ALA A 486 31.62 -26.16 -15.18
C ALA A 486 30.98 -25.47 -16.39
N PRO A 487 30.06 -24.52 -16.17
CA PRO A 487 29.49 -23.77 -17.29
C PRO A 487 30.53 -22.90 -17.98
N GLN A 488 30.42 -22.76 -19.30
CA GLN A 488 31.37 -22.02 -20.08
C GLN A 488 30.82 -20.63 -20.47
N VAL A 489 31.64 -19.59 -20.25
CA VAL A 489 31.34 -18.25 -20.80
C VAL A 489 31.51 -18.34 -22.32
N SER A 490 30.39 -18.23 -23.05
CA SER A 490 30.35 -18.39 -24.51
C SER A 490 30.44 -17.06 -25.27
N GLY A 491 30.27 -15.93 -24.58
CA GLY A 491 30.38 -14.59 -25.22
C GLY A 491 30.18 -13.45 -24.25
N ILE A 492 30.62 -12.27 -24.61
CA ILE A 492 30.36 -11.01 -23.91
C ILE A 492 30.01 -9.93 -24.94
N ASP A 493 29.03 -9.11 -24.61
CA ASP A 493 28.64 -7.94 -25.41
C ASP A 493 28.64 -6.69 -24.52
N GLY A 494 29.24 -5.59 -25.01
CA GLY A 494 29.35 -4.34 -24.25
C GLY A 494 30.40 -4.36 -23.13
N GLY A 495 31.21 -5.41 -23.02
CA GLY A 495 32.21 -5.57 -21.95
C GLY A 495 33.51 -6.22 -22.41
N THR A 496 34.42 -6.41 -21.45
CA THR A 496 35.71 -7.10 -21.62
C THR A 496 35.82 -8.24 -20.62
N LEU A 497 36.44 -9.36 -21.07
CA LEU A 497 36.78 -10.51 -20.23
C LEU A 497 38.27 -10.51 -19.93
N SER A 498 38.62 -10.71 -18.69
CA SER A 498 40.00 -10.96 -18.24
C SER A 498 40.10 -12.21 -17.40
N THR A 499 41.16 -12.98 -17.54
CA THR A 499 41.41 -14.16 -16.72
C THR A 499 41.73 -13.78 -15.27
N ALA A 500 41.15 -14.50 -14.34
CA ALA A 500 41.41 -14.37 -12.91
C ALA A 500 41.99 -15.67 -12.33
N PRO A 501 42.64 -15.65 -11.17
CA PRO A 501 43.11 -16.85 -10.50
C PRO A 501 42.01 -17.90 -10.30
N ALA A 502 42.37 -19.15 -10.17
CA ALA A 502 41.49 -20.29 -9.91
C ALA A 502 40.48 -20.61 -11.03
N GLY A 503 40.80 -20.28 -12.30
CA GLY A 503 39.94 -20.61 -13.43
C GLY A 503 38.73 -19.67 -13.58
N CYS A 504 38.68 -18.58 -12.82
CA CYS A 504 37.65 -17.59 -12.90
C CYS A 504 37.89 -16.58 -14.04
N VAL A 505 36.83 -15.87 -14.44
CA VAL A 505 36.87 -14.78 -15.44
C VAL A 505 36.27 -13.53 -14.81
N VAL A 506 36.93 -12.39 -14.96
CA VAL A 506 36.35 -11.10 -14.58
C VAL A 506 35.75 -10.44 -15.81
N ALA A 507 34.47 -10.14 -15.72
CA ALA A 507 33.73 -9.39 -16.74
C ALA A 507 33.53 -7.95 -16.26
N ALA A 508 33.90 -6.99 -17.07
CA ALA A 508 33.80 -5.57 -16.78
C ALA A 508 33.21 -4.79 -17.97
N PRO A 509 32.46 -3.70 -17.74
CA PRO A 509 31.85 -2.92 -18.78
C PRO A 509 32.93 -2.17 -19.60
N SER A 510 32.75 -2.10 -20.92
CA SER A 510 33.52 -1.23 -21.80
C SER A 510 32.90 0.16 -21.98
N SER A 511 31.67 0.36 -21.51
CA SER A 511 30.90 1.61 -21.55
C SER A 511 30.00 1.80 -20.35
N ALA A 512 29.41 2.97 -20.18
CA ALA A 512 28.46 3.28 -19.08
C ALA A 512 27.12 2.51 -19.16
N ASN A 513 26.84 1.82 -20.26
CA ASN A 513 25.56 1.12 -20.48
C ASN A 513 25.53 -0.32 -19.91
N GLY A 514 26.59 -0.71 -19.20
CA GLY A 514 26.73 -2.08 -18.70
C GLY A 514 27.16 -3.07 -19.79
N PHE A 515 27.01 -4.36 -19.50
CA PHE A 515 27.37 -5.45 -20.42
C PHE A 515 26.47 -6.66 -20.21
N THR A 516 26.51 -7.60 -21.16
CA THR A 516 25.87 -8.90 -21.07
C THR A 516 26.90 -10.01 -21.24
N VAL A 517 26.78 -11.08 -20.45
CA VAL A 517 27.61 -12.28 -20.58
C VAL A 517 26.71 -13.46 -20.92
N SER A 518 27.04 -14.17 -21.99
CA SER A 518 26.37 -15.41 -22.35
C SER A 518 27.13 -16.60 -21.73
N VAL A 519 26.40 -17.43 -20.99
CA VAL A 519 26.95 -18.60 -20.28
C VAL A 519 26.22 -19.84 -20.78
N ALA A 520 26.97 -20.78 -21.33
CA ALA A 520 26.45 -22.03 -21.85
C ALA A 520 26.63 -23.16 -20.81
N TYR A 521 25.55 -23.85 -20.53
CA TYR A 521 25.51 -25.03 -19.68
C TYR A 521 25.36 -26.27 -20.56
N ALA A 522 26.45 -26.98 -20.82
CA ALA A 522 26.41 -28.24 -21.57
C ALA A 522 25.66 -29.34 -20.79
N GLN A 523 25.78 -29.33 -19.48
CA GLN A 523 25.07 -30.18 -18.53
C GLN A 523 24.48 -29.32 -17.41
N ALA A 524 23.67 -29.93 -16.52
CA ALA A 524 23.23 -29.28 -15.29
C ALA A 524 24.48 -28.83 -14.47
N GLY A 525 24.50 -27.60 -14.03
CA GLY A 525 25.67 -27.04 -13.36
C GLY A 525 25.39 -25.73 -12.66
N ALA A 526 26.38 -25.19 -11.97
CA ALA A 526 26.29 -23.95 -11.21
C ALA A 526 27.42 -23.00 -11.57
N LEU A 527 27.12 -21.75 -11.77
CA LEU A 527 28.06 -20.65 -11.96
C LEU A 527 28.11 -19.81 -10.70
N HIS A 528 29.29 -19.60 -10.16
CA HIS A 528 29.51 -18.70 -9.05
C HIS A 528 29.74 -17.27 -9.57
N VAL A 529 28.90 -16.32 -9.15
CA VAL A 529 28.97 -14.92 -9.55
C VAL A 529 29.28 -14.07 -8.32
N GLU A 530 30.46 -13.50 -8.27
CA GLU A 530 30.92 -12.61 -7.20
C GLU A 530 30.93 -11.17 -7.70
N ALA A 531 30.33 -10.25 -6.97
CA ALA A 531 30.39 -8.84 -7.30
C ALA A 531 31.73 -8.23 -6.87
N VAL A 532 32.45 -7.65 -7.82
CA VAL A 532 33.67 -6.87 -7.54
C VAL A 532 33.31 -5.45 -7.09
N THR A 533 32.20 -4.92 -7.59
CA THR A 533 31.60 -3.65 -7.18
C THR A 533 30.11 -3.84 -6.97
N PRO A 534 29.39 -2.95 -6.23
CA PRO A 534 27.94 -3.10 -6.04
C PRO A 534 27.25 -3.27 -7.39
N THR A 535 26.55 -4.38 -7.59
CA THR A 535 26.12 -4.82 -8.92
C THR A 535 24.70 -5.36 -8.86
N LEU A 536 23.87 -4.92 -9.81
CA LEU A 536 22.58 -5.54 -10.08
C LEU A 536 22.79 -6.63 -11.13
N LEU A 537 22.64 -7.90 -10.73
CA LEU A 537 22.67 -9.03 -11.65
C LEU A 537 21.26 -9.31 -12.15
N GLN A 538 21.08 -9.28 -13.47
CA GLN A 538 19.86 -9.71 -14.13
C GLN A 538 20.16 -10.98 -14.93
N VAL A 539 19.42 -12.05 -14.67
CA VAL A 539 19.59 -13.35 -15.33
C VAL A 539 18.46 -13.53 -16.32
N TYR A 540 18.82 -13.72 -17.57
CA TYR A 540 17.90 -13.98 -18.68
C TYR A 540 18.14 -15.36 -19.25
N LEU A 541 17.06 -15.99 -19.70
CA LEU A 541 17.14 -17.21 -20.50
C LEU A 541 17.22 -16.82 -21.97
N ARG A 542 18.17 -17.39 -22.69
CA ARG A 542 18.21 -17.27 -24.15
C ARG A 542 17.18 -18.23 -24.70
N GLY A 543 15.95 -17.76 -24.85
CA GLY A 543 14.90 -18.46 -25.59
C GLY A 543 15.21 -18.51 -27.09
N THR A 544 14.38 -19.19 -27.87
CA THR A 544 14.44 -19.19 -29.33
C THR A 544 14.56 -17.77 -29.88
N PRO A 545 15.26 -17.54 -31.03
CA PRO A 545 15.67 -16.22 -31.52
C PRO A 545 14.59 -15.16 -31.74
N GLN A 546 13.35 -15.43 -31.40
CA GLN A 546 12.16 -14.57 -31.66
C GLN A 546 11.45 -14.06 -30.39
N ALA A 547 11.83 -14.52 -29.18
CA ALA A 547 11.27 -13.98 -27.95
C ALA A 547 12.21 -12.93 -27.34
N PRO A 548 11.70 -11.79 -26.81
CA PRO A 548 12.51 -10.92 -25.97
C PRO A 548 13.07 -11.76 -24.82
N ALA A 549 14.33 -11.52 -24.46
CA ALA A 549 15.00 -12.26 -23.40
C ALA A 549 14.22 -12.04 -22.08
N ASP A 550 13.52 -13.06 -21.63
CA ASP A 550 12.74 -12.98 -20.40
C ASP A 550 13.65 -13.00 -19.18
N GLU A 551 13.46 -12.04 -18.30
CA GLU A 551 14.19 -11.91 -17.04
C GLU A 551 13.81 -13.06 -16.10
N ALA A 552 14.73 -14.01 -15.88
CA ALA A 552 14.51 -15.14 -14.99
C ALA A 552 14.72 -14.77 -13.52
N ALA A 553 15.67 -13.88 -13.23
CA ALA A 553 15.95 -13.41 -11.89
C ALA A 553 16.63 -12.04 -11.89
N LYS A 554 16.45 -11.29 -10.80
CA LYS A 554 17.09 -10.00 -10.56
C LYS A 554 17.60 -9.95 -9.12
N VAL A 555 18.90 -9.86 -8.93
CA VAL A 555 19.53 -9.89 -7.62
C VAL A 555 20.53 -8.74 -7.49
N LEU A 556 20.43 -7.99 -6.40
CA LEU A 556 21.44 -7.00 -6.02
C LEU A 556 22.54 -7.72 -5.22
N ILE A 557 23.78 -7.67 -5.73
CA ILE A 557 24.93 -8.29 -5.09
C ILE A 557 25.84 -7.19 -4.55
N ALA A 558 26.11 -7.21 -3.24
CA ALA A 558 27.08 -6.30 -2.61
C ALA A 558 28.52 -6.71 -2.94
N PRO A 559 29.51 -5.80 -2.85
CA PRO A 559 30.90 -6.13 -3.12
C PRO A 559 31.40 -7.21 -2.16
N GLY A 560 32.00 -8.25 -2.71
CA GLY A 560 32.49 -9.39 -1.95
C GLY A 560 31.43 -10.44 -1.62
N ASP A 561 30.14 -10.16 -1.86
CA ASP A 561 29.09 -11.16 -1.81
C ASP A 561 29.05 -11.94 -3.13
N ALA A 562 28.60 -13.19 -3.04
CA ALA A 562 28.50 -14.08 -4.17
C ALA A 562 27.11 -14.72 -4.27
N GLN A 563 26.73 -15.03 -5.50
CA GLN A 563 25.51 -15.77 -5.81
C GLN A 563 25.84 -16.98 -6.70
N TRP A 564 25.13 -18.06 -6.50
CA TRP A 564 25.18 -19.22 -7.40
C TRP A 564 24.03 -19.10 -8.40
N VAL A 565 24.35 -19.25 -9.69
CA VAL A 565 23.37 -19.34 -10.77
C VAL A 565 23.37 -20.79 -11.23
N ASP A 566 22.37 -21.53 -10.77
CA ASP A 566 22.20 -22.94 -11.04
C ASP A 566 21.29 -23.14 -12.26
N ALA A 567 21.70 -23.98 -13.21
CA ALA A 567 20.85 -24.42 -14.32
C ALA A 567 20.73 -25.94 -14.29
N ALA A 568 19.51 -26.43 -14.10
CA ALA A 568 19.22 -27.86 -14.01
C ALA A 568 19.04 -28.54 -15.40
N LEU A 569 18.83 -27.77 -16.46
CA LEU A 569 18.67 -28.30 -17.82
C LEU A 569 19.98 -28.26 -18.62
N PRO A 570 20.40 -29.40 -19.20
CA PRO A 570 21.52 -29.42 -20.14
C PRO A 570 21.18 -28.66 -21.42
N GLY A 571 22.21 -28.06 -22.04
CA GLY A 571 22.06 -27.29 -23.27
C GLY A 571 21.47 -25.87 -23.08
N THR A 572 21.30 -25.43 -21.85
CA THR A 572 20.78 -24.09 -21.54
C THR A 572 21.85 -23.02 -21.75
N THR A 573 21.48 -21.91 -22.37
CA THR A 573 22.30 -20.69 -22.42
C THR A 573 21.62 -19.60 -21.60
N LEU A 574 22.30 -19.12 -20.58
CA LEU A 574 21.88 -17.97 -19.79
C LEU A 574 22.57 -16.70 -20.31
N VAL A 575 21.88 -15.58 -20.21
CA VAL A 575 22.43 -14.26 -20.45
C VAL A 575 22.40 -13.49 -19.13
N LEU A 576 23.56 -13.19 -18.61
CA LEU A 576 23.74 -12.38 -17.42
C LEU A 576 23.92 -10.93 -17.84
N ARG A 577 22.97 -10.07 -17.52
CA ARG A 577 23.08 -8.63 -17.74
C ARG A 577 23.54 -7.94 -16.46
N VAL A 578 24.58 -7.14 -16.60
CA VAL A 578 25.18 -6.34 -15.54
C VAL A 578 25.10 -4.87 -15.95
N PRO A 579 24.06 -4.12 -15.56
CA PRO A 579 23.86 -2.73 -15.95
C PRO A 579 24.97 -1.80 -15.47
N THR A 580 25.57 -2.10 -14.31
CA THR A 580 26.66 -1.31 -13.71
C THR A 580 27.60 -2.23 -12.94
N GLY A 581 28.87 -1.85 -12.87
CA GLY A 581 29.87 -2.58 -12.09
C GLY A 581 30.53 -3.72 -12.85
N SER A 582 31.27 -4.56 -12.12
CA SER A 582 31.99 -5.71 -12.65
C SER A 582 31.76 -6.95 -11.78
N VAL A 583 31.78 -8.12 -12.40
CA VAL A 583 31.56 -9.40 -11.74
C VAL A 583 32.70 -10.38 -12.02
N ARG A 584 33.00 -11.22 -11.04
CA ARG A 584 33.87 -12.40 -11.20
C ARG A 584 32.98 -13.62 -11.38
N LEU A 585 33.20 -14.36 -12.42
CA LEU A 585 32.49 -15.57 -12.79
C LEU A 585 33.41 -16.76 -12.57
N CYS A 586 33.05 -17.68 -11.71
CA CYS A 586 33.81 -18.88 -11.39
C CYS A 586 32.94 -20.11 -11.63
N SER A 587 33.53 -21.14 -12.19
CA SER A 587 32.88 -22.42 -12.45
C SER A 587 32.98 -23.38 -11.24
#